data_2ffc6717dec2d6d679220978252ba188
#
_entry.id   2ffc6717dec2d6d679220978252ba188
#
_cell.length_a   1.000
_cell.length_b   1.000
_cell.length_c   1.000
_cell.angle_alpha   90.00
_cell.angle_beta   90.00
_cell.angle_gamma   90.00
#
_symmetry.space_group_name_H-M   'P 1'
#
loop_
_entity.id
_entity.type
_entity.pdbx_description
1 polymer ?
#
loop_
_entity_poly.entity_id
_entity_poly.type
_entity_poly.pdbx_seq_one_letter_code
_entity_poly.pdbx_strand_id
1 'polypeptide(L)'
;AQYAKRKTYRNASIKQYVILDLETTGLNFDSDRIIEIGMLRVEEGHIVDQYQNFINSDKAIPPDIISLTGITSEMVTENGISEMVALQEVKEFIANDTVVGYNVDFDINFINKMCERHSQNTFIFKCKDMLRLVRRKLHLDNYRLETVARACHVEIEIMHRALEDCK
;
A
#
# COMPACT_ATOMS: atom_id res chain seq x y z
N ALA A 1 -15.79 18.95 -41.28
CA ALA A 1 -15.22 18.80 -39.93
C ALA A 1 -15.67 17.46 -39.37
N GLN A 2 -14.75 16.45 -39.32
CA GLN A 2 -15.01 15.14 -38.76
C GLN A 2 -14.80 15.24 -37.25
N TYR A 3 -15.87 15.11 -36.47
CA TYR A 3 -15.81 14.94 -35.02
C TYR A 3 -15.29 13.53 -34.72
N ALA A 4 -14.09 13.47 -34.16
CA ALA A 4 -13.55 12.21 -33.64
C ALA A 4 -14.46 11.69 -32.51
N LYS A 5 -15.07 10.51 -32.72
CA LYS A 5 -15.82 9.80 -31.67
C LYS A 5 -14.89 9.52 -30.50
N ARG A 6 -15.13 10.17 -29.34
CA ARG A 6 -14.49 9.80 -28.06
C ARG A 6 -14.81 8.33 -27.82
N LYS A 7 -13.78 7.47 -27.80
CA LYS A 7 -13.90 6.11 -27.28
C LYS A 7 -14.28 6.23 -25.81
N THR A 8 -15.54 5.94 -25.50
CA THR A 8 -15.97 5.68 -24.14
C THR A 8 -15.29 4.39 -23.71
N TYR A 9 -14.21 4.52 -22.92
CA TYR A 9 -13.69 3.37 -22.21
C TYR A 9 -14.80 2.91 -21.24
N ARG A 10 -15.47 1.81 -21.55
CA ARG A 10 -16.25 1.09 -20.56
C ARG A 10 -15.32 0.85 -19.38
N ASN A 11 -15.71 1.29 -18.17
CA ASN A 11 -15.07 0.92 -16.93
C ASN A 11 -15.15 -0.60 -16.81
N ALA A 12 -14.16 -1.31 -17.34
CA ALA A 12 -13.97 -2.71 -17.02
C ALA A 12 -13.65 -2.74 -15.51
N SER A 13 -14.57 -3.26 -14.72
CA SER A 13 -14.29 -3.55 -13.30
C SER A 13 -13.09 -4.49 -13.27
N ILE A 14 -12.05 -4.12 -12.52
CA ILE A 14 -10.96 -5.05 -12.29
C ILE A 14 -11.53 -6.13 -11.40
N LYS A 15 -11.49 -7.37 -11.88
CA LYS A 15 -12.04 -8.51 -11.17
C LYS A 15 -11.06 -9.12 -10.19
N GLN A 16 -9.76 -8.94 -10.44
CA GLN A 16 -8.66 -9.41 -9.63
C GLN A 16 -7.63 -8.30 -9.44
N TYR A 17 -7.22 -8.06 -8.20
CA TYR A 17 -6.24 -7.03 -7.84
C TYR A 17 -5.63 -7.31 -6.48
N VAL A 18 -4.51 -6.66 -6.20
CA VAL A 18 -3.86 -6.67 -4.88
C VAL A 18 -3.98 -5.29 -4.26
N ILE A 19 -4.51 -5.22 -3.05
CA ILE A 19 -4.45 -4.00 -2.22
C ILE A 19 -3.10 -4.03 -1.50
N LEU A 20 -2.42 -2.88 -1.44
CA LEU A 20 -1.12 -2.72 -0.80
C LEU A 20 -1.17 -1.49 0.12
N ASP A 21 -0.62 -1.65 1.30
CA ASP A 21 -0.34 -0.59 2.25
C ASP A 21 0.94 -0.87 3.02
N LEU A 22 1.65 0.18 3.46
CA LEU A 22 2.92 0.11 4.17
C LEU A 22 2.89 0.95 5.44
N GLU A 23 3.52 0.43 6.50
CA GLU A 23 3.97 1.26 7.61
C GLU A 23 5.48 1.54 7.47
N THR A 24 5.87 2.76 7.81
CA THR A 24 7.25 3.25 7.58
C THR A 24 7.77 4.01 8.78
N THR A 25 9.11 4.18 8.88
CA THR A 25 9.73 4.99 9.94
C THR A 25 9.53 6.50 9.77
N GLY A 26 8.89 6.93 8.69
CA GLY A 26 8.62 8.33 8.36
C GLY A 26 8.19 8.49 6.91
N LEU A 27 8.16 9.73 6.41
CA LEU A 27 7.57 10.04 5.10
C LEU A 27 8.60 10.19 3.97
N ASN A 28 9.88 10.14 4.26
CA ASN A 28 10.94 10.36 3.29
C ASN A 28 11.51 9.02 2.81
N PHE A 29 11.12 8.57 1.63
CA PHE A 29 11.53 7.28 1.06
C PHE A 29 13.04 7.15 0.79
N ASP A 30 13.83 8.25 0.76
CA ASP A 30 15.28 8.19 0.64
C ASP A 30 15.94 7.84 1.98
N SER A 31 15.42 8.37 3.09
CA SER A 31 16.00 8.22 4.42
C SER A 31 15.23 7.29 5.35
N ASP A 32 13.94 7.08 5.11
CA ASP A 32 13.09 6.23 5.94
C ASP A 32 13.03 4.78 5.43
N ARG A 33 12.47 3.89 6.23
CA ARG A 33 12.42 2.46 5.96
C ARG A 33 10.99 1.94 6.14
N ILE A 34 10.67 0.90 5.37
CA ILE A 34 9.46 0.11 5.60
C ILE A 34 9.64 -0.70 6.88
N ILE A 35 8.62 -0.74 7.72
CA ILE A 35 8.59 -1.54 8.95
C ILE A 35 7.47 -2.60 8.95
N GLU A 36 6.43 -2.42 8.14
CA GLU A 36 5.40 -3.42 7.91
C GLU A 36 4.91 -3.34 6.46
N ILE A 37 4.60 -4.48 5.86
CA ILE A 37 3.93 -4.59 4.56
C ILE A 37 2.65 -5.37 4.76
N GLY A 38 1.52 -4.80 4.33
CA GLY A 38 0.22 -5.46 4.27
C GLY A 38 -0.26 -5.57 2.82
N MET A 39 -0.76 -6.74 2.44
CA MET A 39 -1.39 -6.94 1.13
C MET A 39 -2.59 -7.85 1.23
N LEU A 40 -3.63 -7.54 0.46
CA LEU A 40 -4.80 -8.39 0.27
C LEU A 40 -4.99 -8.68 -1.22
N ARG A 41 -5.18 -9.94 -1.57
CA ARG A 41 -5.64 -10.32 -2.92
C ARG A 41 -7.16 -10.39 -2.94
N VAL A 42 -7.75 -9.69 -3.88
CA VAL A 42 -9.20 -9.66 -4.08
C VAL A 42 -9.54 -10.24 -5.44
N GLU A 43 -10.48 -11.18 -5.47
CA GLU A 43 -11.04 -11.77 -6.69
C GLU A 43 -12.57 -11.68 -6.64
N GLU A 44 -13.17 -11.14 -7.70
CA GLU A 44 -14.65 -10.95 -7.82
C GLU A 44 -15.28 -10.29 -6.57
N GLY A 45 -14.54 -9.37 -5.91
CA GLY A 45 -14.98 -8.66 -4.72
C GLY A 45 -14.80 -9.41 -3.39
N HIS A 46 -14.13 -10.56 -3.37
CA HIS A 46 -13.83 -11.33 -2.18
C HIS A 46 -12.35 -11.38 -1.90
N ILE A 47 -11.96 -11.23 -0.61
CA ILE A 47 -10.57 -11.45 -0.18
C ILE A 47 -10.29 -12.96 -0.26
N VAL A 48 -9.32 -13.34 -1.09
CA VAL A 48 -8.95 -14.75 -1.32
C VAL A 48 -7.57 -15.09 -0.77
N ASP A 49 -6.73 -14.09 -0.50
CA ASP A 49 -5.39 -14.27 0.07
C ASP A 49 -4.95 -13.02 0.80
N GLN A 50 -4.03 -13.17 1.77
CA GLN A 50 -3.48 -12.07 2.54
C GLN A 50 -1.99 -12.29 2.83
N TYR A 51 -1.26 -11.18 2.95
CA TYR A 51 0.14 -11.14 3.31
C TYR A 51 0.37 -10.04 4.34
N GLN A 52 1.13 -10.34 5.39
CA GLN A 52 1.58 -9.37 6.38
C GLN A 52 2.93 -9.79 6.94
N ASN A 53 3.91 -8.91 6.88
CA ASN A 53 5.19 -9.13 7.55
C ASN A 53 5.77 -7.82 8.11
N PHE A 54 6.43 -7.91 9.25
CA PHE A 54 7.35 -6.88 9.70
C PHE A 54 8.65 -6.96 8.90
N ILE A 55 9.26 -5.80 8.66
CA ILE A 55 10.49 -5.70 7.89
C ILE A 55 11.61 -5.23 8.81
N ASN A 56 12.58 -6.09 9.04
CA ASN A 56 13.76 -5.76 9.83
C ASN A 56 14.73 -4.95 8.97
N SER A 57 14.81 -3.66 9.25
CA SER A 57 15.68 -2.70 8.58
C SER A 57 16.79 -2.24 9.50
N ASP A 58 17.74 -1.50 8.93
CA ASP A 58 18.90 -0.92 9.65
C ASP A 58 18.55 0.37 10.44
N LYS A 59 17.29 0.77 10.46
CA LYS A 59 16.83 2.04 11.04
C LYS A 59 15.98 1.83 12.28
N ALA A 60 16.30 2.56 13.36
CA ALA A 60 15.46 2.61 14.54
C ALA A 60 14.10 3.26 14.24
N ILE A 61 13.05 2.74 14.87
CA ILE A 61 11.69 3.27 14.73
C ILE A 61 11.54 4.48 15.67
N PRO A 62 11.17 5.67 15.16
CA PRO A 62 10.97 6.85 15.99
C PRO A 62 9.81 6.67 16.99
N PRO A 63 9.88 7.29 18.19
CA PRO A 63 8.84 7.15 19.22
C PRO A 63 7.44 7.58 18.79
N ASP A 64 7.33 8.59 17.93
CA ASP A 64 6.07 9.05 17.36
C ASP A 64 5.46 8.01 16.40
N ILE A 65 6.28 7.31 15.63
CA ILE A 65 5.85 6.20 14.78
C ILE A 65 5.41 5.00 15.63
N ILE A 66 6.16 4.66 16.68
CA ILE A 66 5.75 3.61 17.64
C ILE A 66 4.39 3.96 18.25
N SER A 67 4.20 5.22 18.66
CA SER A 67 2.95 5.69 19.23
C SER A 67 1.78 5.62 18.23
N LEU A 68 2.06 5.86 16.95
CA LEU A 68 1.07 5.86 15.87
C LEU A 68 0.66 4.44 15.45
N THR A 69 1.64 3.56 15.22
CA THR A 69 1.44 2.24 14.60
C THR A 69 1.38 1.10 15.61
N GLY A 70 1.89 1.33 16.82
CA GLY A 70 2.11 0.29 17.83
C GLY A 70 3.26 -0.67 17.51
N ILE A 71 4.00 -0.44 16.40
CA ILE A 71 5.11 -1.30 15.98
C ILE A 71 6.38 -0.86 16.68
N THR A 72 6.96 -1.74 17.50
CA THR A 72 8.19 -1.48 18.25
C THR A 72 9.42 -2.04 17.54
N SER A 73 10.60 -1.53 17.91
CA SER A 73 11.86 -2.04 17.37
C SER A 73 12.09 -3.52 17.75
N GLU A 74 11.65 -3.95 18.94
CA GLU A 74 11.69 -5.35 19.37
C GLU A 74 10.84 -6.24 18.48
N MET A 75 9.59 -5.84 18.17
CA MET A 75 8.69 -6.61 17.29
C MET A 75 9.33 -6.83 15.92
N VAL A 76 9.91 -5.79 15.35
CA VAL A 76 10.56 -5.84 14.03
C VAL A 76 11.83 -6.67 14.06
N THR A 77 12.62 -6.59 15.14
CA THR A 77 13.87 -7.35 15.27
C THR A 77 13.60 -8.84 15.50
N GLU A 78 12.60 -9.18 16.32
CA GLU A 78 12.30 -10.57 16.68
C GLU A 78 11.48 -11.31 15.62
N ASN A 79 10.56 -10.61 14.95
CA ASN A 79 9.58 -11.23 14.05
C ASN A 79 9.69 -10.76 12.60
N GLY A 80 10.54 -9.78 12.32
CA GLY A 80 10.67 -9.21 10.98
C GLY A 80 11.55 -10.03 10.05
N ILE A 81 11.20 -10.03 8.79
CA ILE A 81 12.02 -10.59 7.70
C ILE A 81 12.97 -9.52 7.15
N SER A 82 14.03 -9.95 6.48
CA SER A 82 14.95 -9.01 5.83
C SER A 82 14.30 -8.32 4.63
N GLU A 83 14.77 -7.09 4.29
CA GLU A 83 14.31 -6.37 3.11
C GLU A 83 14.41 -7.20 1.81
N MET A 84 15.48 -8.01 1.66
CA MET A 84 15.65 -8.87 0.48
C MET A 84 14.59 -9.96 0.36
N VAL A 85 14.23 -10.61 1.47
CA VAL A 85 13.17 -11.61 1.51
C VAL A 85 11.83 -10.94 1.22
N ALA A 86 11.58 -9.77 1.84
CA ALA A 86 10.36 -9.01 1.60
C ALA A 86 10.19 -8.62 0.13
N LEU A 87 11.26 -8.16 -0.56
CA LEU A 87 11.21 -7.83 -1.98
C LEU A 87 10.81 -9.02 -2.85
N GLN A 88 11.34 -10.21 -2.54
CA GLN A 88 10.99 -11.43 -3.25
C GLN A 88 9.51 -11.80 -3.02
N GLU A 89 9.07 -11.82 -1.77
CA GLU A 89 7.70 -12.20 -1.40
C GLU A 89 6.66 -11.22 -1.95
N VAL A 90 6.92 -9.91 -1.90
CA VAL A 90 6.06 -8.87 -2.51
C VAL A 90 5.91 -9.10 -4.02
N LYS A 91 7.01 -9.38 -4.72
CA LYS A 91 6.99 -9.66 -6.15
C LYS A 91 6.18 -10.91 -6.48
N GLU A 92 6.36 -11.97 -5.70
CA GLU A 92 5.62 -13.22 -5.88
C GLU A 92 4.13 -13.04 -5.56
N PHE A 93 3.81 -12.32 -4.48
CA PHE A 93 2.43 -12.06 -4.11
C PHE A 93 1.70 -11.18 -5.14
N ILE A 94 2.28 -10.10 -5.63
CA ILE A 94 1.65 -9.22 -6.61
C ILE A 94 1.60 -9.89 -7.99
N ALA A 95 2.64 -10.60 -8.40
CA ALA A 95 2.78 -11.23 -9.71
C ALA A 95 2.45 -10.26 -10.88
N ASN A 96 1.34 -10.48 -11.58
CA ASN A 96 0.88 -9.65 -12.69
C ASN A 96 -0.39 -8.83 -12.37
N ASP A 97 -0.85 -8.86 -11.13
CA ASP A 97 -2.08 -8.19 -10.73
C ASP A 97 -1.92 -6.67 -10.72
N THR A 98 -3.03 -5.98 -10.81
CA THR A 98 -3.06 -4.53 -10.59
C THR A 98 -2.96 -4.23 -9.10
N VAL A 99 -2.02 -3.40 -8.71
CA VAL A 99 -1.90 -2.89 -7.34
C VAL A 99 -2.88 -1.74 -7.13
N VAL A 100 -3.64 -1.82 -6.06
CA VAL A 100 -4.57 -0.79 -5.61
C VAL A 100 -4.09 -0.29 -4.24
N GLY A 101 -4.08 0.99 -4.01
CA GLY A 101 -3.72 1.56 -2.71
C GLY A 101 -4.30 2.95 -2.53
N TYR A 102 -4.23 3.45 -1.31
CA TYR A 102 -4.63 4.80 -0.96
C TYR A 102 -3.40 5.71 -0.96
N ASN A 103 -3.23 6.56 -1.99
CA ASN A 103 -1.98 7.28 -2.29
C ASN A 103 -0.83 6.33 -2.65
N VAL A 104 -1.13 5.33 -3.45
CA VAL A 104 -0.25 4.19 -3.78
C VAL A 104 1.13 4.56 -4.32
N ASP A 105 1.28 5.77 -4.87
CA ASP A 105 2.59 6.26 -5.32
C ASP A 105 3.59 6.36 -4.16
N PHE A 106 3.11 6.62 -2.92
CA PHE A 106 3.93 6.62 -1.71
C PHE A 106 4.54 5.23 -1.46
N ASP A 107 3.69 4.21 -1.46
CA ASP A 107 4.09 2.82 -1.20
C ASP A 107 5.06 2.31 -2.25
N ILE A 108 4.76 2.56 -3.52
CA ILE A 108 5.61 2.14 -4.64
C ILE A 108 6.99 2.82 -4.59
N ASN A 109 7.06 4.09 -4.20
CA ASN A 109 8.34 4.77 -4.04
C ASN A 109 9.19 4.13 -2.94
N PHE A 110 8.60 3.78 -1.80
CA PHE A 110 9.31 3.08 -0.72
C PHE A 110 9.83 1.70 -1.17
N ILE A 111 9.01 0.91 -1.85
CA ILE A 111 9.41 -0.40 -2.40
C ILE A 111 10.55 -0.22 -3.42
N ASN A 112 10.44 0.75 -4.33
CA ASN A 112 11.48 0.99 -5.32
C ASN A 112 12.79 1.46 -4.69
N LYS A 113 12.74 2.28 -3.64
CA LYS A 113 13.94 2.66 -2.87
C LYS A 113 14.55 1.47 -2.12
N MET A 114 13.73 0.56 -1.62
CA MET A 114 14.22 -0.70 -1.06
C MET A 114 14.92 -1.55 -2.14
N CYS A 115 14.38 -1.63 -3.36
CA CYS A 115 15.05 -2.28 -4.50
C CYS A 115 16.41 -1.64 -4.80
N GLU A 116 16.47 -0.30 -4.90
CA GLU A 116 17.70 0.44 -5.19
C GLU A 116 18.79 0.16 -4.14
N ARG A 117 18.43 0.17 -2.85
CA ARG A 117 19.38 -0.15 -1.76
C ARG A 117 20.01 -1.53 -1.89
N HIS A 118 19.28 -2.47 -2.42
CA HIS A 118 19.73 -3.87 -2.61
C HIS A 118 20.20 -4.16 -4.04
N SER A 119 20.44 -3.13 -4.86
CA SER A 119 20.84 -3.29 -6.27
C SER A 119 19.91 -4.21 -7.08
N GLN A 120 18.63 -4.20 -6.73
CA GLN A 120 17.58 -4.92 -7.45
C GLN A 120 16.91 -4.00 -8.47
N ASN A 121 16.38 -4.59 -9.54
CA ASN A 121 15.56 -3.85 -10.48
C ASN A 121 14.28 -3.35 -9.80
N THR A 122 13.93 -2.10 -10.04
CA THR A 122 12.67 -1.52 -9.57
C THR A 122 11.48 -2.25 -10.18
N PHE A 123 10.39 -2.31 -9.43
CA PHE A 123 9.16 -2.93 -9.90
C PHE A 123 8.35 -1.95 -10.75
N ILE A 124 7.81 -2.46 -11.86
CA ILE A 124 6.84 -1.74 -12.67
C ILE A 124 5.49 -2.39 -12.45
N PHE A 125 4.70 -1.81 -11.55
CA PHE A 125 3.35 -2.27 -11.28
C PHE A 125 2.31 -1.51 -12.11
N LYS A 126 1.24 -2.21 -12.48
CA LYS A 126 0.00 -1.54 -12.88
C LYS A 126 -0.70 -1.06 -11.63
N CYS A 127 -0.78 0.27 -11.43
CA CYS A 127 -1.34 0.83 -10.20
C CYS A 127 -2.68 1.54 -10.44
N LYS A 128 -3.57 1.48 -9.44
CA LYS A 128 -4.74 2.34 -9.30
C LYS A 128 -4.74 3.01 -7.94
N ASP A 129 -4.73 4.33 -7.95
CA ASP A 129 -4.76 5.14 -6.75
C ASP A 129 -6.21 5.50 -6.38
N MET A 130 -6.65 4.97 -5.23
CA MET A 130 -7.99 5.22 -4.71
C MET A 130 -8.17 6.67 -4.25
N LEU A 131 -7.12 7.33 -3.74
CA LEU A 131 -7.19 8.74 -3.36
C LEU A 131 -7.58 9.63 -4.55
N ARG A 132 -7.01 9.38 -5.73
CA ARG A 132 -7.37 10.10 -6.96
C ARG A 132 -8.82 9.84 -7.38
N LEU A 133 -9.29 8.61 -7.20
CA LEU A 133 -10.69 8.26 -7.49
C LEU A 133 -11.66 8.97 -6.54
N VAL A 134 -11.36 8.92 -5.23
CA VAL A 134 -12.18 9.52 -4.18
C VAL A 134 -12.30 11.04 -4.37
N ARG A 135 -11.19 11.74 -4.62
CA ARG A 135 -11.19 13.20 -4.90
C ARG A 135 -12.05 13.60 -6.10
N ARG A 136 -12.25 12.69 -7.05
CA ARG A 136 -13.11 12.92 -8.22
C ARG A 136 -14.57 12.61 -7.98
N LYS A 137 -14.91 11.83 -6.96
CA LYS A 137 -16.25 11.30 -6.70
C LYS A 137 -16.92 11.90 -5.47
N LEU A 138 -16.14 12.23 -4.45
CA LEU A 138 -16.62 12.76 -3.18
C LEU A 138 -16.14 14.20 -2.97
N HIS A 139 -16.94 14.98 -2.25
CA HIS A 139 -16.59 16.33 -1.79
C HIS A 139 -16.51 16.29 -0.26
N LEU A 140 -15.31 16.23 0.28
CA LEU A 140 -15.04 16.11 1.72
C LEU A 140 -14.11 17.23 2.17
N ASP A 141 -14.16 17.58 3.46
CA ASP A 141 -13.30 18.61 4.07
C ASP A 141 -11.82 18.22 4.03
N ASN A 142 -11.54 16.92 4.11
CA ASN A 142 -10.23 16.35 3.88
C ASN A 142 -10.38 14.93 3.31
N TYR A 143 -9.25 14.39 2.79
CA TYR A 143 -9.22 13.09 2.15
C TYR A 143 -8.27 12.15 2.90
N ARG A 144 -8.28 12.16 4.24
CA ARG A 144 -7.63 11.12 5.03
C ARG A 144 -8.43 9.83 4.88
N LEU A 145 -7.75 8.67 4.94
CA LEU A 145 -8.40 7.36 4.79
C LEU A 145 -9.59 7.21 5.75
N GLU A 146 -9.40 7.57 7.02
CA GLU A 146 -10.46 7.58 8.05
C GLU A 146 -11.70 8.41 7.64
N THR A 147 -11.48 9.62 7.11
CA THR A 147 -12.57 10.51 6.69
C THR A 147 -13.34 9.90 5.52
N VAL A 148 -12.62 9.29 4.58
CA VAL A 148 -13.22 8.65 3.40
C VAL A 148 -13.98 7.38 3.79
N ALA A 149 -13.40 6.53 4.63
CA ALA A 149 -14.05 5.31 5.11
C ALA A 149 -15.37 5.65 5.85
N ARG A 150 -15.34 6.64 6.74
CA ARG A 150 -16.54 7.14 7.43
C ARG A 150 -17.60 7.65 6.44
N ALA A 151 -17.19 8.40 5.41
CA ALA A 151 -18.11 8.90 4.38
C ALA A 151 -18.69 7.76 3.51
N CYS A 152 -17.98 6.66 3.39
CA CYS A 152 -18.42 5.45 2.70
C CYS A 152 -19.16 4.45 3.62
N HIS A 153 -19.40 4.79 4.89
CA HIS A 153 -20.02 3.92 5.91
C HIS A 153 -19.24 2.62 6.16
N VAL A 154 -17.90 2.68 6.03
CA VAL A 154 -16.99 1.60 6.38
C VAL A 154 -16.53 1.80 7.81
N GLU A 155 -16.72 0.79 8.66
CA GLU A 155 -16.20 0.78 10.03
C GLU A 155 -14.72 0.42 10.00
N ILE A 156 -13.90 1.19 10.71
CA ILE A 156 -12.47 0.93 10.89
C ILE A 156 -12.27 0.55 12.35
N GLU A 157 -11.82 -0.67 12.59
CA GLU A 157 -11.55 -1.17 13.95
C GLU A 157 -10.16 -0.74 14.45
N ILE A 158 -9.16 -0.85 13.60
CA ILE A 158 -7.76 -0.51 13.90
C ILE A 158 -7.22 0.30 12.73
N MET A 159 -6.47 1.35 13.00
CA MET A 159 -5.74 2.15 12.00
C MET A 159 -4.23 2.04 12.22
N HIS A 160 -3.48 2.42 11.19
CA HIS A 160 -2.02 2.40 11.19
C HIS A 160 -1.43 1.01 11.43
N ARG A 161 -2.03 0.02 10.78
CA ARG A 161 -1.52 -1.33 10.60
C ARG A 161 -1.75 -1.71 9.15
N ALA A 162 -0.68 -1.99 8.42
CA ALA A 162 -0.70 -2.10 6.97
C ALA A 162 -1.78 -3.07 6.44
N LEU A 163 -1.96 -4.25 7.05
CA LEU A 163 -2.99 -5.19 6.62
C LEU A 163 -4.41 -4.71 6.94
N GLU A 164 -4.61 -4.02 8.08
CA GLU A 164 -5.93 -3.51 8.47
C GLU A 164 -6.33 -2.33 7.57
N ASP A 165 -5.40 -1.46 7.19
CA ASP A 165 -5.65 -0.34 6.29
C ASP A 165 -5.93 -0.79 4.84
N CYS A 166 -5.60 -2.05 4.49
CA CYS A 166 -6.02 -2.69 3.24
C CYS A 166 -7.49 -3.15 3.22
N LYS A 167 -8.11 -3.37 4.37
CA LYS A 167 -9.51 -3.88 4.48
C LYS A 167 -10.53 -2.78 4.25
#